data_47f44f272500f69321962c3d660c808e
#
_entry.id   47f44f272500f69321962c3d660c808e
#
_cell.length_a   1.000
_cell.length_b   1.000
_cell.length_c   1.000
_cell.angle_alpha   90.00
_cell.angle_beta   90.00
_cell.angle_gamma   90.00
#
_symmetry.space_group_name_H-M   'P 1'
#
loop_
_entity.id
_entity.type
_entity.pdbx_description
1 polymer ?
#
loop_
_entity_poly.entity_id
_entity_poly.type
_entity_poly.pdbx_seq_one_letter_code
_entity_poly.pdbx_strand_id
1 'polypeptide(L)'
;MNQPPDPENGADRLQALWTKVLGAESELNLGFLENGGDSFQALTLSTMIHEETGIEIDFLDILESKNVHAISDLLKSMPDTR
;
A
#
# COMPACT_ATOMS: atom_id res chain seq x y z
N MET A 1 -14.47 -12.02 22.58
CA MET A 1 -14.80 -10.74 22.08
C MET A 1 -13.99 -10.36 20.86
N ASN A 2 -14.64 -9.98 19.84
CA ASN A 2 -13.96 -9.55 18.66
C ASN A 2 -13.50 -8.14 18.76
N GLN A 3 -12.22 -7.99 18.56
CA GLN A 3 -11.66 -6.68 18.51
C GLN A 3 -11.50 -6.29 17.07
N PRO A 4 -11.89 -5.09 16.70
CA PRO A 4 -11.67 -4.68 15.33
C PRO A 4 -10.19 -4.66 15.03
N PRO A 5 -9.82 -4.75 13.76
CA PRO A 5 -8.41 -4.67 13.40
C PRO A 5 -7.80 -3.43 14.01
N ASP A 6 -6.58 -3.58 14.46
CA ASP A 6 -5.87 -2.46 15.04
C ASP A 6 -5.74 -1.38 13.98
N PRO A 7 -6.32 -0.18 14.21
CA PRO A 7 -6.21 0.87 13.21
C PRO A 7 -4.78 1.33 12.99
N GLU A 8 -3.89 0.96 13.89
CA GLU A 8 -2.48 1.30 13.72
C GLU A 8 -1.70 0.22 13.00
N ASN A 9 -2.35 -0.89 12.67
CA ASN A 9 -1.67 -1.93 11.93
C ASN A 9 -1.61 -1.53 10.47
N GLY A 10 -0.50 -0.89 10.09
CA GLY A 10 -0.34 -0.38 8.74
C GLY A 10 -0.33 -1.46 7.70
N ALA A 11 0.12 -2.68 8.07
CA ALA A 11 0.19 -3.76 7.10
C ALA A 11 -1.21 -4.19 6.65
N ASP A 12 -2.15 -4.30 7.59
CA ASP A 12 -3.52 -4.68 7.23
C ASP A 12 -4.19 -3.61 6.39
N ARG A 13 -3.99 -2.36 6.74
CA ARG A 13 -4.56 -1.26 5.97
C ARG A 13 -3.98 -1.22 4.58
N LEU A 14 -2.68 -1.39 4.48
CA LEU A 14 -2.01 -1.35 3.20
C LEU A 14 -2.49 -2.48 2.30
N GLN A 15 -2.65 -3.68 2.86
CA GLN A 15 -3.15 -4.81 2.07
C GLN A 15 -4.56 -4.53 1.55
N ALA A 16 -5.39 -3.92 2.36
CA ALA A 16 -6.74 -3.57 1.93
C ALA A 16 -6.71 -2.55 0.79
N LEU A 17 -5.84 -1.56 0.88
CA LEU A 17 -5.71 -0.55 -0.17
C LEU A 17 -5.14 -1.15 -1.45
N TRP A 18 -4.16 -2.02 -1.31
CA TRP A 18 -3.56 -2.73 -2.44
C TRP A 18 -4.63 -3.50 -3.21
N THR A 19 -5.42 -4.26 -2.47
CA THR A 19 -6.48 -5.05 -3.07
C THR A 19 -7.56 -4.16 -3.71
N LYS A 20 -7.85 -3.04 -3.08
CA LYS A 20 -8.84 -2.13 -3.61
C LYS A 20 -8.42 -1.53 -4.94
N VAL A 21 -7.14 -1.23 -5.07
CA VAL A 21 -6.62 -0.64 -6.30
C VAL A 21 -6.41 -1.67 -7.39
N LEU A 22 -5.85 -2.83 -7.03
CA LEU A 22 -5.48 -3.84 -8.01
C LEU A 22 -6.56 -4.89 -8.26
N GLY A 23 -7.53 -4.98 -7.36
CA GLY A 23 -8.60 -5.96 -7.50
C GLY A 23 -8.47 -7.09 -6.50
N ALA A 24 -9.60 -7.77 -6.26
CA ALA A 24 -9.66 -8.81 -5.25
C ALA A 24 -8.80 -10.03 -5.59
N GLU A 25 -8.44 -10.17 -6.87
CA GLU A 25 -7.62 -11.30 -7.31
C GLU A 25 -6.14 -10.99 -7.29
N SER A 26 -5.76 -9.78 -6.89
CA SER A 26 -4.35 -9.44 -6.83
C SER A 26 -3.65 -10.27 -5.76
N GLU A 27 -2.36 -10.52 -5.99
CA GLU A 27 -1.57 -11.31 -5.07
C GLU A 27 -0.63 -10.42 -4.28
N LEU A 28 -0.62 -10.66 -2.99
CA LEU A 28 0.20 -9.84 -2.08
C LEU A 28 1.68 -10.17 -2.21
N ASN A 29 2.00 -11.34 -2.73
CA ASN A 29 3.39 -11.78 -2.86
C ASN A 29 4.05 -11.35 -4.15
N LEU A 30 3.26 -10.83 -5.08
CA LEU A 30 3.79 -10.36 -6.36
C LEU A 30 3.88 -8.84 -6.34
N GLY A 31 4.73 -8.31 -7.20
CA GLY A 31 4.91 -6.88 -7.30
C GLY A 31 3.71 -6.19 -7.92
N PHE A 32 3.76 -4.86 -7.87
CA PHE A 32 2.65 -4.07 -8.39
C PHE A 32 2.48 -4.28 -9.90
N LEU A 33 3.59 -4.23 -10.63
CA LEU A 33 3.56 -4.45 -12.07
C LEU A 33 3.15 -5.88 -12.41
N GLU A 34 3.61 -6.83 -11.61
CA GLU A 34 3.28 -8.24 -11.85
C GLU A 34 1.80 -8.51 -11.67
N ASN A 35 1.14 -7.70 -10.85
CA ASN A 35 -0.30 -7.79 -10.67
C ASN A 35 -1.08 -7.01 -11.73
N GLY A 36 -0.39 -6.51 -12.72
CA GLY A 36 -1.04 -5.75 -13.78
C GLY A 36 -1.24 -4.28 -13.47
N GLY A 37 -0.61 -3.79 -12.42
CA GLY A 37 -0.74 -2.39 -12.06
C GLY A 37 0.00 -1.49 -13.02
N ASP A 38 -0.44 -0.24 -13.11
CA ASP A 38 0.22 0.75 -13.96
C ASP A 38 0.48 2.03 -13.16
N SER A 39 1.04 3.02 -13.83
CA SER A 39 1.42 4.27 -13.17
C SER A 39 0.22 4.98 -12.57
N PHE A 40 -0.90 4.96 -13.25
CA PHE A 40 -2.10 5.61 -12.75
C PHE A 40 -2.58 4.96 -11.46
N GLN A 41 -2.59 3.63 -11.44
CA GLN A 41 -2.99 2.90 -10.24
C GLN A 41 -1.99 3.10 -9.11
N ALA A 42 -0.71 3.17 -9.43
CA ALA A 42 0.31 3.43 -8.41
C ALA A 42 0.11 4.81 -7.80
N LEU A 43 -0.22 5.80 -8.62
CA LEU A 43 -0.49 7.14 -8.12
C LEU A 43 -1.72 7.14 -7.24
N THR A 44 -2.76 6.41 -7.65
CA THR A 44 -3.97 6.29 -6.86
C THR A 44 -3.66 5.68 -5.49
N LEU A 45 -2.89 4.61 -5.48
CA LEU A 45 -2.53 3.97 -4.22
C LEU A 45 -1.70 4.89 -3.34
N SER A 46 -0.78 5.62 -3.94
CA SER A 46 0.02 6.60 -3.20
C SER A 46 -0.87 7.64 -2.52
N THR A 47 -1.86 8.13 -3.24
CA THR A 47 -2.79 9.11 -2.69
C THR A 47 -3.59 8.51 -1.54
N MET A 48 -4.06 7.29 -1.70
CA MET A 48 -4.84 6.63 -0.66
C MET A 48 -3.99 6.39 0.59
N ILE A 49 -2.74 6.00 0.41
CA ILE A 49 -1.84 5.81 1.55
C ILE A 49 -1.65 7.13 2.28
N HIS A 50 -1.45 8.20 1.54
CA HIS A 50 -1.27 9.51 2.16
C HIS A 50 -2.50 9.92 2.95
N GLU A 51 -3.68 9.67 2.41
CA GLU A 51 -4.91 10.01 3.10
C GLU A 51 -5.12 9.20 4.37
N GLU A 52 -4.65 7.95 4.36
CA GLU A 52 -4.86 7.08 5.52
C GLU A 52 -3.80 7.24 6.58
N THR A 53 -2.57 7.53 6.19
CA THR A 53 -1.43 7.49 7.12
C THR A 53 -0.75 8.83 7.32
N GLY A 54 -0.99 9.79 6.43
CA GLY A 54 -0.26 11.05 6.45
C GLY A 54 1.14 10.95 5.86
N ILE A 55 1.52 9.78 5.38
CA ILE A 55 2.86 9.57 4.82
C ILE A 55 2.81 9.69 3.31
N GLU A 56 3.70 10.51 2.77
CA GLU A 56 3.84 10.64 1.32
C GLU A 56 4.82 9.62 0.81
N ILE A 57 4.38 8.76 -0.09
CA ILE A 57 5.25 7.78 -0.73
C ILE A 57 5.22 8.06 -2.23
N ASP A 58 6.39 8.00 -2.87
CA ASP A 58 6.49 8.22 -4.29
C ASP A 58 5.83 7.06 -5.03
N PHE A 59 4.97 7.38 -5.99
CA PHE A 59 4.27 6.31 -6.72
C PHE A 59 5.24 5.42 -7.49
N LEU A 60 6.42 5.92 -7.82
CA LEU A 60 7.43 5.08 -8.46
C LEU A 60 7.92 3.97 -7.54
N ASP A 61 8.01 4.26 -6.25
CA ASP A 61 8.38 3.24 -5.28
C ASP A 61 7.33 2.15 -5.22
N ILE A 62 6.06 2.52 -5.35
CA ILE A 62 4.99 1.54 -5.38
C ILE A 62 5.08 0.71 -6.65
N LEU A 63 5.27 1.39 -7.78
CA LEU A 63 5.30 0.73 -9.07
C LEU A 63 6.43 -0.30 -9.15
N GLU A 64 7.56 0.00 -8.52
CA GLU A 64 8.73 -0.87 -8.55
C GLU A 64 8.78 -1.85 -7.38
N SER A 65 7.78 -1.82 -6.50
CA SER A 65 7.79 -2.69 -5.33
C SER A 65 7.69 -4.15 -5.74
N LYS A 66 8.37 -5.01 -4.99
CA LYS A 66 8.39 -6.44 -5.27
C LYS A 66 7.18 -7.15 -4.70
N ASN A 67 6.53 -6.55 -3.72
CA ASN A 67 5.30 -7.07 -3.12
C ASN A 67 4.77 -6.02 -2.17
N VAL A 68 3.62 -6.29 -1.57
CA VAL A 68 3.00 -5.33 -0.66
C VAL A 68 3.83 -5.14 0.60
N HIS A 69 4.58 -6.15 0.99
CA HIS A 69 5.40 -6.07 2.21
C HIS A 69 6.55 -5.09 2.04
N ALA A 70 7.07 -4.97 0.82
CA ALA A 70 8.13 -4.00 0.55
C ALA A 70 7.62 -2.58 0.78
N ILE A 71 6.37 -2.32 0.40
CA ILE A 71 5.77 -1.01 0.65
C ILE A 71 5.57 -0.79 2.14
N SER A 72 5.13 -1.82 2.85
CA SER A 72 4.94 -1.73 4.29
C SER A 72 6.25 -1.38 5.00
N ASP A 73 7.34 -2.03 4.59
CA ASP A 73 8.65 -1.75 5.17
C ASP A 73 9.08 -0.32 4.88
N LEU A 74 8.80 0.15 3.68
CA LEU A 74 9.16 1.50 3.29
C LEU A 74 8.40 2.51 4.16
N LEU A 75 7.12 2.27 4.40
CA LEU A 75 6.32 3.16 5.22
C LEU A 75 6.81 3.21 6.66
N LYS A 76 7.29 2.09 7.18
CA LYS A 76 7.80 2.04 8.54
C LYS A 76 9.05 2.88 8.72
N SER A 77 9.82 3.07 7.65
CA SER A 77 11.06 3.81 7.74
C SER A 77 10.89 5.29 7.40
N MET A 78 9.70 5.70 6.99
CA MET A 78 9.43 7.09 6.61
C MET A 78 8.80 7.84 7.76
N PRO A 79 9.18 9.11 7.95
CA PRO A 79 8.55 9.90 9.00
C PRO A 79 7.11 10.26 8.62
N ASP A 80 6.28 10.38 9.63
CA ASP A 80 4.93 10.88 9.46
C ASP A 80 5.02 12.38 9.18
N THR A 81 4.38 12.82 8.10
CA THR A 81 4.47 14.22 7.68
C THR A 81 3.35 15.08 8.23
N ARG A 82 2.45 14.49 8.99
CA ARG A 82 1.36 15.26 9.58
C ARG A 82 1.80 16.10 10.73
#